data_f1eadfc2e6c932a95d52ed2962ce0d9d
#
_entry.id   f1eadfc2e6c932a95d52ed2962ce0d9d
#
_cell.length_a   1.000
_cell.length_b   1.000
_cell.length_c   1.000
_cell.angle_alpha   90.00
_cell.angle_beta   90.00
_cell.angle_gamma   90.00
#
_symmetry.space_group_name_H-M   'P 1'
#
loop_
_entity.id
_entity.type
_entity.pdbx_description
1 polymer ?
#
loop_
_entity_poly.entity_id
_entity_poly.type
_entity_poly.pdbx_seq_one_letter_code
_entity_poly.pdbx_strand_id
1 'polypeptide(L)'
;MNTGTTWTRNEKFDKDGYLVIKDLWDVDELYHPAPELKGQYNYWDNNPEHFNHVPLENQVEGSTARYWHPQYRKIHSGIRTKLEKAIGRKLYNTYYYDRFYNPGQELTKHADRDACEISVTIHVSTNLQGEDADWPVWIKTPDIYTDKKKKDAILVPGENRSLVLKPGDGMVYKGCERPHWRDAMPGVQKKKNKKLFGKKTSETELYYH
;
A
#
# COMPACT_ATOMS: atom_id res chain seq x y z
N MET A 1 -5.97 34.48 -16.56
CA MET A 1 -4.61 34.51 -15.99
C MET A 1 -4.34 33.15 -15.38
N ASN A 2 -3.39 32.42 -15.93
CA ASN A 2 -3.10 31.06 -15.50
C ASN A 2 -2.21 31.15 -14.26
N THR A 3 -2.77 31.09 -13.06
CA THR A 3 -2.01 30.97 -11.81
C THR A 3 -1.47 29.55 -11.74
N GLY A 4 -0.43 29.29 -12.52
CA GLY A 4 0.27 28.03 -12.47
C GLY A 4 0.79 27.78 -11.06
N THR A 5 0.23 26.77 -10.37
CA THR A 5 0.77 26.31 -9.10
C THR A 5 2.19 25.84 -9.34
N THR A 6 3.18 26.62 -8.90
CA THR A 6 4.60 26.23 -8.93
C THR A 6 4.83 25.20 -7.83
N TRP A 7 4.98 23.96 -8.21
CA TRP A 7 5.33 22.88 -7.28
C TRP A 7 6.82 22.92 -6.98
N THR A 8 7.19 23.00 -5.70
CA THR A 8 8.59 22.84 -5.30
C THR A 8 8.90 21.33 -5.22
N ARG A 9 9.83 20.86 -6.03
CA ARG A 9 10.25 19.45 -6.04
C ARG A 9 10.80 19.06 -4.67
N ASN A 10 10.44 17.87 -4.23
CA ASN A 10 10.95 17.30 -2.99
C ASN A 10 12.26 16.55 -3.28
N GLU A 11 13.39 17.15 -2.90
CA GLU A 11 14.72 16.59 -3.15
C GLU A 11 14.92 15.21 -2.50
N LYS A 12 14.35 15.00 -1.30
CA LYS A 12 14.42 13.69 -0.64
C LYS A 12 13.70 12.62 -1.44
N PHE A 13 12.48 12.91 -1.93
CA PHE A 13 11.73 12.00 -2.78
C PHE A 13 12.48 11.73 -4.10
N ASP A 14 13.06 12.76 -4.70
CA ASP A 14 13.82 12.61 -5.94
C ASP A 14 15.05 11.73 -5.75
N LYS A 15 15.76 11.88 -4.63
CA LYS A 15 16.96 11.13 -4.28
C LYS A 15 16.66 9.69 -3.87
N ASP A 16 15.77 9.50 -2.90
CA ASP A 16 15.55 8.18 -2.26
C ASP A 16 14.52 7.34 -3.03
N GLY A 17 13.68 8.01 -3.82
CA GLY A 17 12.59 7.38 -4.57
C GLY A 17 11.37 7.04 -3.74
N TYR A 18 11.31 7.47 -2.48
CA TYR A 18 10.15 7.33 -1.59
C TYR A 18 10.11 8.42 -0.52
N LEU A 19 8.92 8.59 0.08
CA LEU A 19 8.69 9.48 1.21
C LEU A 19 7.59 8.91 2.10
N VAL A 20 7.79 8.92 3.41
CA VAL A 20 6.72 8.62 4.38
C VAL A 20 6.03 9.93 4.76
N ILE A 21 4.72 9.92 4.65
CA ILE A 21 3.87 11.05 5.03
C ILE A 21 3.03 10.59 6.22
N LYS A 22 3.21 11.27 7.35
CA LYS A 22 2.43 11.01 8.55
C LYS A 22 1.02 11.60 8.41
N ASP A 23 0.03 10.89 8.95
CA ASP A 23 -1.37 11.32 8.94
C ASP A 23 -1.83 11.76 7.53
N LEU A 24 -1.46 10.95 6.52
CA LEU A 24 -1.79 11.27 5.12
C LEU A 24 -3.30 11.35 4.92
N TRP A 25 -4.05 10.44 5.54
CA TRP A 25 -5.51 10.42 5.44
C TRP A 25 -6.16 9.90 6.73
N ASP A 26 -7.39 10.36 6.98
CA ASP A 26 -8.19 9.90 8.08
C ASP A 26 -8.58 8.42 7.89
N VAL A 27 -8.27 7.60 8.87
CA VAL A 27 -8.55 6.16 8.82
C VAL A 27 -10.03 5.84 8.91
N ASP A 28 -10.82 6.67 9.56
CA ASP A 28 -12.27 6.46 9.67
C ASP A 28 -12.96 6.61 8.30
N GLU A 29 -12.38 7.44 7.40
CA GLU A 29 -12.83 7.54 6.02
C GLU A 29 -12.36 6.37 5.13
N LEU A 30 -11.25 5.72 5.49
CA LEU A 30 -10.67 4.61 4.73
C LEU A 30 -11.20 3.25 5.19
N TYR A 31 -11.57 3.14 6.45
CA TYR A 31 -11.92 1.85 7.02
C TYR A 31 -13.23 1.29 6.48
N HIS A 32 -13.17 0.08 5.96
CA HIS A 32 -14.32 -0.74 5.62
C HIS A 32 -14.05 -2.18 6.02
N PRO A 33 -15.03 -2.85 6.66
CA PRO A 33 -14.86 -4.25 7.06
C PRO A 33 -14.44 -5.13 5.87
N ALA A 34 -13.60 -6.13 6.17
CA ALA A 34 -13.27 -7.14 5.17
C ALA A 34 -14.53 -7.89 4.75
N PRO A 35 -14.69 -8.19 3.44
CA PRO A 35 -15.76 -9.05 2.96
C PRO A 35 -15.68 -10.45 3.58
N GLU A 36 -16.81 -11.15 3.66
CA GLU A 36 -16.86 -12.51 4.22
C GLU A 36 -16.05 -13.53 3.41
N LEU A 37 -16.10 -13.40 2.08
CA LEU A 37 -15.36 -14.27 1.16
C LEU A 37 -14.00 -13.70 0.85
N LYS A 38 -12.98 -14.56 0.86
CA LYS A 38 -11.63 -14.19 0.41
C LYS A 38 -11.58 -14.13 -1.12
N GLY A 39 -10.61 -13.37 -1.64
CA GLY A 39 -10.37 -13.26 -3.06
C GLY A 39 -10.40 -11.82 -3.58
N GLN A 40 -10.54 -11.68 -4.89
CA GLN A 40 -10.53 -10.38 -5.54
C GLN A 40 -11.93 -9.92 -5.88
N TYR A 41 -12.25 -8.70 -5.48
CA TYR A 41 -13.49 -7.98 -5.81
C TYR A 41 -13.16 -6.87 -6.81
N ASN A 42 -13.84 -6.84 -7.94
CA ASN A 42 -13.67 -5.82 -8.97
C ASN A 42 -14.99 -5.07 -9.14
N TYR A 43 -15.02 -3.83 -8.69
CA TYR A 43 -16.17 -2.95 -8.80
C TYR A 43 -16.10 -2.17 -10.12
N TRP A 44 -17.24 -1.91 -10.78
CA TRP A 44 -17.28 -1.26 -12.09
C TRP A 44 -18.09 0.03 -12.17
N ASP A 45 -18.90 0.31 -11.17
CA ASP A 45 -19.67 1.54 -11.09
C ASP A 45 -19.66 2.16 -9.68
N ASN A 46 -20.56 3.09 -9.42
CA ASN A 46 -20.68 3.75 -8.12
C ASN A 46 -21.52 2.98 -7.10
N ASN A 47 -21.99 1.79 -7.44
CA ASN A 47 -22.77 0.95 -6.54
C ASN A 47 -21.88 -0.09 -5.85
N PRO A 48 -21.78 -0.09 -4.50
CA PRO A 48 -20.97 -1.06 -3.78
C PRO A 48 -21.49 -2.50 -3.85
N GLU A 49 -22.69 -2.72 -4.36
CA GLU A 49 -23.25 -4.06 -4.58
C GLU A 49 -22.91 -4.64 -5.96
N HIS A 50 -22.40 -3.80 -6.87
CA HIS A 50 -22.06 -4.21 -8.23
C HIS A 50 -20.57 -4.54 -8.34
N PHE A 51 -20.24 -5.80 -8.20
CA PHE A 51 -18.86 -6.30 -8.33
C PHE A 51 -18.82 -7.70 -8.94
N ASN A 52 -17.68 -8.02 -9.54
CA ASN A 52 -17.32 -9.38 -9.90
C ASN A 52 -16.37 -9.91 -8.82
N HIS A 53 -16.66 -11.09 -8.29
CA HIS A 53 -15.84 -11.78 -7.29
C HIS A 53 -15.11 -12.96 -7.92
N VAL A 54 -13.79 -13.00 -7.71
CA VAL A 54 -12.93 -14.12 -8.07
C VAL A 54 -12.35 -14.70 -6.77
N PRO A 55 -12.51 -16.00 -6.49
CA PRO A 55 -12.04 -16.60 -5.23
C PRO A 55 -10.53 -16.53 -5.00
N LEU A 56 -9.77 -16.23 -6.03
CA LEU A 56 -8.31 -16.12 -5.99
C LEU A 56 -7.86 -14.66 -6.11
N GLU A 57 -6.97 -14.23 -5.22
CA GLU A 57 -6.23 -12.99 -5.36
C GLU A 57 -4.83 -13.32 -5.93
N ASN A 58 -4.46 -12.70 -7.05
CA ASN A 58 -3.31 -13.13 -7.85
C ASN A 58 -1.95 -12.70 -7.29
N GLN A 59 -1.90 -11.63 -6.51
CA GLN A 59 -0.65 -11.06 -6.01
C GLN A 59 -0.26 -11.61 -4.63
N VAL A 60 -1.26 -11.83 -3.77
CA VAL A 60 -1.06 -12.37 -2.42
C VAL A 60 -2.10 -13.48 -2.19
N GLU A 61 -1.67 -14.71 -2.36
CA GLU A 61 -2.55 -15.88 -2.26
C GLU A 61 -3.31 -15.91 -0.94
N GLY A 62 -4.62 -16.13 -1.03
CA GLY A 62 -5.52 -16.23 0.11
C GLY A 62 -5.82 -14.91 0.83
N SER A 63 -5.32 -13.78 0.34
CA SER A 63 -5.73 -12.45 0.82
C SER A 63 -7.09 -12.04 0.24
N THR A 64 -7.56 -10.86 0.62
CA THR A 64 -8.72 -10.24 0.01
C THR A 64 -8.34 -8.87 -0.50
N ALA A 65 -8.66 -8.57 -1.77
CA ALA A 65 -8.43 -7.27 -2.38
C ALA A 65 -9.70 -6.74 -3.05
N ARG A 66 -9.98 -5.44 -2.91
CA ARG A 66 -11.11 -4.77 -3.53
C ARG A 66 -10.60 -3.67 -4.47
N TYR A 67 -10.76 -3.88 -5.76
CA TYR A 67 -10.37 -2.94 -6.80
C TYR A 67 -11.54 -2.02 -7.14
N TRP A 68 -11.29 -0.71 -7.21
CA TRP A 68 -12.27 0.30 -7.61
C TRP A 68 -13.46 0.44 -6.66
N HIS A 69 -13.30 0.10 -5.37
CA HIS A 69 -14.39 0.21 -4.42
C HIS A 69 -14.98 1.64 -4.44
N PRO A 70 -16.29 1.83 -4.66
CA PRO A 70 -16.90 3.13 -4.97
C PRO A 70 -16.60 4.23 -3.95
N GLN A 71 -16.50 3.85 -2.70
CA GLN A 71 -16.26 4.73 -1.55
C GLN A 71 -14.92 5.46 -1.62
N TYR A 72 -13.90 4.86 -2.23
CA TYR A 72 -12.57 5.47 -2.34
C TYR A 72 -12.41 6.42 -3.52
N ARG A 73 -13.40 6.56 -4.39
CA ARG A 73 -13.27 7.38 -5.59
C ARG A 73 -12.93 8.84 -5.30
N LYS A 74 -13.63 9.45 -4.32
CA LYS A 74 -13.36 10.83 -3.89
C LYS A 74 -12.05 10.93 -3.10
N ILE A 75 -11.81 9.98 -2.21
CA ILE A 75 -10.61 9.88 -1.37
C ILE A 75 -9.37 9.79 -2.25
N HIS A 76 -9.38 8.93 -3.28
CA HIS A 76 -8.27 8.79 -4.23
C HIS A 76 -7.84 10.13 -4.85
N SER A 77 -8.79 10.95 -5.29
CA SER A 77 -8.48 12.28 -5.83
C SER A 77 -7.96 13.25 -4.76
N GLY A 78 -8.47 13.16 -3.53
CA GLY A 78 -7.98 13.94 -2.39
C GLY A 78 -6.55 13.57 -2.01
N ILE A 79 -6.26 12.27 -1.93
CA ILE A 79 -4.91 11.74 -1.67
C ILE A 79 -3.96 12.23 -2.77
N ARG A 80 -4.32 12.09 -4.05
CA ARG A 80 -3.53 12.61 -5.16
C ARG A 80 -3.10 14.06 -4.93
N THR A 81 -4.04 14.94 -4.57
CA THR A 81 -3.75 16.36 -4.34
C THR A 81 -2.75 16.58 -3.21
N LYS A 82 -2.86 15.81 -2.11
CA LYS A 82 -1.87 15.85 -1.03
C LYS A 82 -0.50 15.35 -1.49
N LEU A 83 -0.45 14.29 -2.29
CA LEU A 83 0.80 13.75 -2.84
C LEU A 83 1.48 14.74 -3.81
N GLU A 84 0.72 15.37 -4.72
CA GLU A 84 1.23 16.40 -5.62
C GLU A 84 1.96 17.49 -4.85
N LYS A 85 1.37 17.95 -3.75
CA LYS A 85 1.99 18.95 -2.87
C LYS A 85 3.24 18.42 -2.17
N ALA A 86 3.19 17.17 -1.68
CA ALA A 86 4.28 16.57 -0.90
C ALA A 86 5.53 16.29 -1.74
N ILE A 87 5.36 15.80 -2.98
CA ILE A 87 6.48 15.43 -3.85
C ILE A 87 6.84 16.54 -4.88
N GLY A 88 6.01 17.59 -4.99
CA GLY A 88 6.24 18.69 -5.90
C GLY A 88 6.10 18.33 -7.38
N ARG A 89 5.16 17.45 -7.72
CA ARG A 89 4.90 16.98 -9.08
C ARG A 89 3.41 16.85 -9.35
N LYS A 90 2.98 17.13 -10.58
CA LYS A 90 1.62 16.84 -11.02
C LYS A 90 1.44 15.33 -11.20
N LEU A 91 0.32 14.81 -10.73
CA LEU A 91 -0.05 13.40 -10.82
C LEU A 91 -1.39 13.22 -11.55
N TYR A 92 -1.59 12.02 -12.08
CA TYR A 92 -2.83 11.58 -12.70
C TYR A 92 -3.34 10.34 -11.99
N ASN A 93 -4.66 10.26 -11.79
CA ASN A 93 -5.28 9.08 -11.20
C ASN A 93 -5.16 7.91 -12.18
N THR A 94 -4.71 6.77 -11.68
CA THR A 94 -4.75 5.50 -12.41
C THR A 94 -5.82 4.60 -11.80
N TYR A 95 -5.48 3.81 -10.78
CA TYR A 95 -6.43 2.94 -10.10
C TYR A 95 -6.12 2.90 -8.59
N TYR A 96 -7.01 2.31 -7.84
CA TYR A 96 -6.85 2.08 -6.42
C TYR A 96 -7.46 0.74 -6.03
N TYR A 97 -6.96 0.18 -4.96
CA TYR A 97 -7.50 -1.00 -4.30
C TYR A 97 -7.12 -1.00 -2.84
N ASP A 98 -7.83 -1.77 -2.04
CA ASP A 98 -7.43 -2.10 -0.69
C ASP A 98 -7.17 -3.60 -0.55
N ARG A 99 -6.39 -4.00 0.45
CA ARG A 99 -6.03 -5.39 0.70
C ARG A 99 -6.05 -5.72 2.18
N PHE A 100 -6.57 -6.90 2.48
CA PHE A 100 -6.58 -7.50 3.80
C PHE A 100 -5.63 -8.68 3.84
N TYR A 101 -4.57 -8.56 4.63
CA TYR A 101 -3.64 -9.65 4.87
C TYR A 101 -4.03 -10.45 6.10
N ASN A 102 -3.69 -11.73 6.08
CA ASN A 102 -3.80 -12.64 7.21
C ASN A 102 -2.40 -13.16 7.58
N PRO A 103 -2.17 -13.65 8.82
CA PRO A 103 -0.89 -14.20 9.24
C PRO A 103 -0.31 -15.21 8.25
N GLY A 104 0.99 -15.09 7.98
CA GLY A 104 1.73 -15.91 7.03
C GLY A 104 1.67 -15.46 5.58
N GLN A 105 0.83 -14.49 5.23
CA GLN A 105 0.79 -13.92 3.88
C GLN A 105 1.90 -12.89 3.68
N GLU A 106 2.49 -12.89 2.50
CA GLU A 106 3.57 -11.98 2.11
C GLU A 106 3.25 -11.29 0.79
N LEU A 107 3.85 -10.13 0.60
CA LEU A 107 3.91 -9.49 -0.70
C LEU A 107 5.33 -9.67 -1.25
N THR A 108 5.48 -10.53 -2.24
CA THR A 108 6.79 -10.80 -2.84
C THR A 108 7.45 -9.54 -3.37
N LYS A 109 8.79 -9.50 -3.31
CA LYS A 109 9.58 -8.35 -3.80
C LYS A 109 9.35 -8.13 -5.29
N HIS A 110 8.84 -6.96 -5.64
CA HIS A 110 8.54 -6.58 -7.02
C HIS A 110 8.68 -5.08 -7.22
N ALA A 111 8.67 -4.64 -8.46
CA ALA A 111 8.38 -3.26 -8.85
C ALA A 111 7.01 -3.24 -9.55
N ASP A 112 6.33 -2.11 -9.48
CA ASP A 112 5.03 -1.94 -10.11
C ASP A 112 5.16 -1.88 -11.64
N ARG A 113 4.04 -2.06 -12.32
CA ARG A 113 3.92 -1.87 -13.76
C ARG A 113 4.03 -0.38 -14.14
N ASP A 114 4.34 -0.08 -15.39
CA ASP A 114 4.59 1.29 -15.90
C ASP A 114 3.46 2.29 -15.59
N ALA A 115 2.20 1.84 -15.58
CA ALA A 115 1.07 2.68 -15.21
C ALA A 115 1.07 3.17 -13.76
N CYS A 116 1.94 2.62 -12.91
CA CYS A 116 2.11 2.96 -11.49
C CYS A 116 3.45 3.68 -11.24
N GLU A 117 3.76 4.69 -12.05
CA GLU A 117 4.99 5.48 -11.92
C GLU A 117 5.15 6.01 -10.49
N ILE A 118 4.06 6.54 -9.93
CA ILE A 118 3.99 6.97 -8.53
C ILE A 118 2.87 6.21 -7.85
N SER A 119 3.24 5.44 -6.85
CA SER A 119 2.32 4.67 -6.01
C SER A 119 2.30 5.18 -4.58
N VAL A 120 1.22 4.91 -3.87
CA VAL A 120 1.12 5.14 -2.43
C VAL A 120 0.46 3.94 -1.77
N THR A 121 1.03 3.49 -0.67
CA THR A 121 0.38 2.54 0.25
C THR A 121 0.08 3.25 1.56
N ILE A 122 -1.11 3.04 2.11
CA ILE A 122 -1.56 3.65 3.37
C ILE A 122 -1.94 2.53 4.32
N HIS A 123 -1.42 2.57 5.55
CA HIS A 123 -1.88 1.65 6.57
C HIS A 123 -3.23 2.12 7.12
N VAL A 124 -4.24 1.27 7.03
CA VAL A 124 -5.58 1.61 7.53
C VAL A 124 -5.78 1.09 8.96
N SER A 125 -5.62 -0.20 9.19
CA SER A 125 -5.81 -0.78 10.52
C SER A 125 -5.15 -2.15 10.66
N THR A 126 -4.93 -2.56 11.90
CA THR A 126 -4.54 -3.92 12.26
C THR A 126 -5.13 -4.30 13.62
N ASN A 127 -5.42 -5.57 13.83
CA ASN A 127 -5.75 -6.12 15.14
C ASN A 127 -4.60 -6.94 15.74
N LEU A 128 -3.42 -6.92 15.12
CA LEU A 128 -2.19 -7.44 15.71
C LEU A 128 -1.81 -6.62 16.93
N GLN A 129 -1.11 -7.23 17.87
CA GLN A 129 -0.73 -6.62 19.14
C GLN A 129 0.78 -6.59 19.33
N GLY A 130 1.26 -5.65 20.13
CA GLY A 130 2.68 -5.52 20.47
C GLY A 130 3.52 -5.22 19.23
N GLU A 131 4.69 -5.85 19.13
CA GLU A 131 5.64 -5.65 18.02
C GLU A 131 5.09 -6.15 16.69
N ASP A 132 4.18 -7.14 16.68
CA ASP A 132 3.55 -7.64 15.46
C ASP A 132 2.71 -6.56 14.75
N ALA A 133 2.14 -5.60 15.50
CA ALA A 133 1.40 -4.47 14.95
C ALA A 133 2.29 -3.52 14.11
N ASP A 134 3.60 -3.61 14.27
CA ASP A 134 4.60 -2.82 13.53
C ASP A 134 5.11 -3.54 12.28
N TRP A 135 4.35 -4.47 11.70
CA TRP A 135 4.70 -5.20 10.48
C TRP A 135 5.06 -4.25 9.33
N PRO A 136 6.34 -4.23 8.91
CA PRO A 136 6.84 -3.19 8.03
C PRO A 136 6.51 -3.43 6.56
N VAL A 137 6.54 -2.36 5.79
CA VAL A 137 6.76 -2.41 4.34
C VAL A 137 8.24 -2.15 4.06
N TRP A 138 8.79 -2.91 3.14
CA TRP A 138 10.17 -2.77 2.68
C TRP A 138 10.25 -2.06 1.34
N ILE A 139 11.30 -1.25 1.16
CA ILE A 139 11.62 -0.61 -0.10
C ILE A 139 13.12 -0.58 -0.32
N LYS A 140 13.56 -0.79 -1.56
CA LYS A 140 14.97 -0.66 -1.95
C LYS A 140 15.25 0.76 -2.47
N THR A 141 16.25 1.43 -1.88
CA THR A 141 16.73 2.73 -2.39
C THR A 141 17.45 2.58 -3.74
N PRO A 142 17.67 3.68 -4.48
CA PRO A 142 18.38 3.61 -5.75
C PRO A 142 19.82 3.09 -5.62
N ASP A 143 20.26 2.33 -6.60
CA ASP A 143 21.67 2.14 -6.83
C ASP A 143 22.27 3.46 -7.35
N ILE A 144 23.43 3.86 -6.83
CA ILE A 144 24.10 5.12 -7.21
C ILE A 144 25.52 4.85 -7.67
N TYR A 145 25.97 5.62 -8.67
CA TYR A 145 27.37 5.63 -9.05
C TYR A 145 28.12 6.72 -8.28
N THR A 146 29.28 6.41 -7.74
CA THR A 146 30.10 7.34 -6.97
C THR A 146 30.52 8.57 -7.76
N ASP A 147 30.74 8.44 -9.07
CA ASP A 147 30.99 9.56 -9.99
C ASP A 147 30.60 9.16 -11.41
N LYS A 148 29.50 9.73 -11.91
CA LYS A 148 28.99 9.45 -13.26
C LYS A 148 29.92 9.93 -14.40
N LYS A 149 30.92 10.76 -14.09
CA LYS A 149 31.84 11.35 -15.07
C LYS A 149 33.19 10.66 -15.16
N LYS A 150 33.50 9.76 -14.24
CA LYS A 150 34.79 9.05 -14.22
C LYS A 150 34.68 7.66 -14.83
N LYS A 151 35.72 7.26 -15.56
CA LYS A 151 35.85 5.92 -16.13
C LYS A 151 35.79 4.78 -15.08
N ASP A 152 36.08 5.12 -13.83
CA ASP A 152 36.17 4.21 -12.69
C ASP A 152 35.00 4.39 -11.71
N ALA A 153 33.82 4.80 -12.18
CA ALA A 153 32.65 4.94 -11.35
C ALA A 153 32.26 3.59 -10.72
N ILE A 154 32.27 3.54 -9.39
CA ILE A 154 31.84 2.36 -8.63
C ILE A 154 30.34 2.43 -8.41
N LEU A 155 29.63 1.34 -8.73
CA LEU A 155 28.24 1.18 -8.39
C LEU A 155 28.11 0.89 -6.89
N VAL A 156 27.43 1.78 -6.16
CA VAL A 156 27.03 1.56 -4.77
C VAL A 156 25.59 1.04 -4.78
N PRO A 157 25.36 -0.22 -4.40
CA PRO A 157 24.03 -0.80 -4.37
C PRO A 157 23.12 -0.03 -3.41
N GLY A 158 21.85 0.13 -3.79
CA GLY A 158 20.83 0.67 -2.90
C GLY A 158 20.56 -0.24 -1.70
N GLU A 159 20.11 0.35 -0.62
CA GLU A 159 19.83 -0.34 0.63
C GLU A 159 18.36 -0.75 0.73
N ASN A 160 18.10 -1.85 1.40
CA ASN A 160 16.74 -2.21 1.81
C ASN A 160 16.37 -1.40 3.06
N ARG A 161 15.25 -0.70 3.01
CA ARG A 161 14.71 0.10 4.12
C ARG A 161 13.41 -0.52 4.62
N SER A 162 13.34 -0.74 5.91
CA SER A 162 12.16 -1.20 6.63
C SER A 162 11.41 0.02 7.17
N LEU A 163 10.11 0.12 6.86
CA LEU A 163 9.28 1.28 7.20
C LEU A 163 8.03 0.81 7.90
N VAL A 164 7.87 1.22 9.15
CA VAL A 164 6.64 1.02 9.93
C VAL A 164 5.70 2.19 9.69
N LEU A 165 4.52 1.90 9.17
CA LEU A 165 3.44 2.87 9.00
C LEU A 165 2.43 2.67 10.12
N LYS A 166 2.04 3.74 10.79
CA LYS A 166 0.92 3.73 11.73
C LYS A 166 -0.39 3.97 10.95
N PRO A 167 -1.56 3.59 11.50
CA PRO A 167 -2.83 3.90 10.84
C PRO A 167 -2.92 5.38 10.43
N GLY A 168 -3.27 5.62 9.16
CA GLY A 168 -3.28 6.95 8.55
C GLY A 168 -1.99 7.37 7.86
N ASP A 169 -0.84 6.75 8.19
CA ASP A 169 0.42 7.03 7.52
C ASP A 169 0.45 6.43 6.11
N GLY A 170 1.10 7.13 5.18
CA GLY A 170 1.32 6.64 3.82
C GLY A 170 2.78 6.68 3.41
N MET A 171 3.20 5.69 2.61
CA MET A 171 4.46 5.73 1.87
C MET A 171 4.16 5.99 0.40
N VAL A 172 4.55 7.16 -0.11
CA VAL A 172 4.57 7.45 -1.55
C VAL A 172 5.91 7.05 -2.13
N TYR A 173 5.92 6.40 -3.28
CA TYR A 173 7.14 5.86 -3.88
C TYR A 173 7.06 5.80 -5.40
N LYS A 174 8.23 5.73 -6.05
CA LYS A 174 8.36 5.51 -7.49
C LYS A 174 8.14 4.04 -7.79
N GLY A 175 6.89 3.64 -8.05
CA GLY A 175 6.46 2.25 -8.12
C GLY A 175 7.24 1.40 -9.12
N CYS A 176 7.42 1.90 -10.36
CA CYS A 176 8.15 1.19 -11.41
C CYS A 176 9.66 1.08 -11.16
N GLU A 177 10.23 1.99 -10.32
CA GLU A 177 11.66 2.08 -10.13
C GLU A 177 12.15 1.45 -8.83
N ARG A 178 11.30 1.41 -7.80
CA ARG A 178 11.68 0.98 -6.44
C ARG A 178 11.10 -0.38 -6.11
N PRO A 179 11.92 -1.43 -6.06
CA PRO A 179 11.48 -2.72 -5.54
C PRO A 179 10.97 -2.57 -4.11
N HIS A 180 9.79 -3.12 -3.87
CA HIS A 180 9.15 -3.07 -2.56
C HIS A 180 8.46 -4.41 -2.26
N TRP A 181 8.24 -4.69 -0.95
CA TRP A 181 7.67 -5.96 -0.52
C TRP A 181 7.22 -5.90 0.95
N ARG A 182 6.54 -6.94 1.39
CA ARG A 182 6.31 -7.25 2.80
C ARG A 182 6.70 -8.70 3.06
N ASP A 183 7.47 -8.93 4.10
CA ASP A 183 7.75 -10.28 4.59
C ASP A 183 6.45 -10.94 5.08
N ALA A 184 6.47 -12.24 5.38
CA ALA A 184 5.31 -12.93 5.89
C ALA A 184 4.70 -12.20 7.09
N MET A 185 3.38 -11.93 7.04
CA MET A 185 2.67 -11.26 8.13
C MET A 185 2.83 -12.05 9.43
N PRO A 186 3.26 -11.41 10.54
CA PRO A 186 3.35 -12.06 11.83
C PRO A 186 1.96 -12.44 12.37
N GLY A 187 1.95 -13.12 13.52
CA GLY A 187 0.73 -13.57 14.17
C GLY A 187 0.37 -15.03 13.87
N VAL A 188 -0.71 -15.48 14.43
CA VAL A 188 -1.14 -16.87 14.33
C VAL A 188 -2.54 -16.97 13.70
N GLN A 189 -2.66 -17.76 12.65
CA GLN A 189 -3.97 -18.10 12.12
C GLN A 189 -4.76 -18.92 13.15
N LYS A 190 -5.72 -18.29 13.82
CA LYS A 190 -6.62 -19.00 14.74
C LYS A 190 -7.51 -19.94 13.92
N LYS A 191 -7.23 -21.25 13.95
CA LYS A 191 -8.11 -22.26 13.33
C LYS A 191 -9.51 -22.11 13.92
N LYS A 192 -10.53 -21.93 13.08
CA LYS A 192 -11.93 -22.00 13.50
C LYS A 192 -12.19 -23.39 14.09
N ASN A 193 -12.17 -23.53 15.42
CA ASN A 193 -12.73 -24.71 16.06
C ASN A 193 -14.24 -24.68 15.81
N LYS A 194 -14.72 -25.51 14.88
CA LYS A 194 -16.14 -25.82 14.75
C LYS A 194 -16.60 -26.50 16.04
N LYS A 195 -16.98 -25.75 17.05
CA LYS A 195 -17.85 -26.30 18.10
C LYS A 195 -19.28 -26.09 17.63
N LEU A 196 -19.95 -27.20 17.41
CA LEU A 196 -21.41 -27.29 17.29
C LEU A 196 -22.00 -26.71 18.57
N PHE A 197 -22.89 -25.69 18.47
CA PHE A 197 -23.54 -24.96 19.55
C PHE A 197 -22.70 -23.93 20.32
N GLY A 198 -22.94 -22.67 20.02
CA GLY A 198 -22.50 -21.47 20.74
C GLY A 198 -21.65 -20.53 19.89
N LYS A 199 -22.22 -19.38 19.54
CA LYS A 199 -21.52 -18.27 18.85
C LYS A 199 -20.25 -17.89 19.63
N LYS A 200 -19.08 -18.27 19.15
CA LYS A 200 -17.82 -17.56 19.37
C LYS A 200 -17.32 -17.15 18.00
N THR A 201 -17.46 -15.88 17.68
CA THR A 201 -16.77 -15.24 16.58
C THR A 201 -15.28 -15.28 16.92
N SER A 202 -14.52 -16.15 16.25
CA SER A 202 -13.07 -16.08 16.33
C SER A 202 -12.64 -14.88 15.51
N GLU A 203 -12.15 -13.82 16.16
CA GLU A 203 -11.47 -12.73 15.46
C GLU A 203 -10.27 -13.31 14.73
N THR A 204 -10.23 -13.10 13.42
CA THR A 204 -9.05 -13.43 12.60
C THR A 204 -8.12 -12.23 12.66
N GLU A 205 -6.84 -12.45 12.92
CA GLU A 205 -5.84 -11.40 12.85
C GLU A 205 -5.77 -10.87 11.41
N LEU A 206 -5.79 -9.55 11.26
CA LEU A 206 -5.84 -8.85 9.97
C LEU A 206 -4.87 -7.68 9.97
N TYR A 207 -4.28 -7.43 8.80
CA TYR A 207 -3.60 -6.18 8.48
C TYR A 207 -4.25 -5.60 7.22
N TYR A 208 -4.71 -4.34 7.32
CA TYR A 208 -5.46 -3.68 6.28
C TYR A 208 -4.69 -2.45 5.76
N HIS A 209 -4.47 -2.39 4.46
CA HIS A 209 -3.88 -1.22 3.78
C HIS A 209 -4.55 -0.92 2.44
#